data_5c71848c6c31519218a4773fd9eae8c0
#
_entry.id   5c71848c6c31519218a4773fd9eae8c0
#
_cell.length_a   1.000
_cell.length_b   1.000
_cell.length_c   1.000
_cell.angle_alpha   90.00
_cell.angle_beta   90.00
_cell.angle_gamma   90.00
#
_symmetry.space_group_name_H-M   'P 1'
#
loop_
_entity.id
_entity.type
_entity.pdbx_description
1 polymer ?
#
loop_
_entity_poly.entity_id
_entity_poly.type
_entity_poly.pdbx_seq_one_letter_code
_entity_poly.pdbx_strand_id
1 'polypeptide(L)'
;MCAHHDAAHSGKFFEAHIEEVLGEHIPGIVERIDTQLPNWWGPILAPALAGIGALRGSRKMMIAGAVGSALGTAMFADIARSPVVPGANDNLSAVALIVALAERLRERPVKGVRVLLVSLGAEETLQGGIYGFLARHKPELDRERTYFLNFDTIGSPELIMLEGEGTTIMEDYFYRPFRDLVMRAAERADAPVRRGIRARNSTDAVLMSRAGHPTACFVSINRHKSVSNYHLMSDTPENVVYETVSHAVTVAESVLRELVR
;
A
#
# COMPACT_ATOMS: atom_id res chain seq x y z
N MET A 1 -8.21 -11.07 -5.81
CA MET A 1 -8.22 -10.03 -4.76
C MET A 1 -7.32 -10.51 -3.66
N CYS A 2 -6.45 -9.64 -3.15
CA CYS A 2 -5.53 -10.03 -2.08
C CYS A 2 -5.40 -8.94 -1.01
N ALA A 3 -4.94 -9.40 0.15
CA ALA A 3 -4.50 -8.62 1.29
C ALA A 3 -3.43 -9.42 2.03
N HIS A 4 -2.50 -8.76 2.69
CA HIS A 4 -1.57 -9.47 3.56
C HIS A 4 -2.10 -9.59 4.99
N HIS A 5 -1.57 -10.55 5.74
CA HIS A 5 -2.00 -10.84 7.12
C HIS A 5 -0.86 -10.79 8.15
N ASP A 6 0.37 -10.57 7.68
CA ASP A 6 1.50 -10.30 8.56
C ASP A 6 1.50 -8.82 8.99
N ALA A 7 2.17 -8.53 10.09
CA ALA A 7 2.25 -7.21 10.68
C ALA A 7 3.71 -6.79 10.87
N ALA A 8 3.96 -5.51 10.72
CA ALA A 8 5.28 -4.90 10.84
C ALA A 8 5.81 -4.83 12.26
N HIS A 9 7.08 -4.52 12.37
CA HIS A 9 7.67 -4.01 13.61
C HIS A 9 7.40 -2.51 13.76
N SER A 10 7.17 -2.06 14.99
CA SER A 10 7.14 -0.64 15.32
C SER A 10 8.55 -0.02 15.26
N GLY A 11 8.69 1.21 15.69
CA GLY A 11 9.98 1.90 15.84
C GLY A 11 9.81 3.40 16.04
N LYS A 12 10.84 4.03 16.60
CA LYS A 12 10.87 5.48 16.86
C LYS A 12 10.66 6.33 15.61
N PHE A 13 11.01 5.78 14.44
CA PHE A 13 10.77 6.44 13.17
C PHE A 13 9.28 6.64 12.89
N PHE A 14 8.45 5.65 13.19
CA PHE A 14 7.00 5.72 13.03
C PHE A 14 6.35 6.55 14.14
N GLU A 15 6.84 6.40 15.40
CA GLU A 15 6.39 7.17 16.55
C GLU A 15 6.63 8.68 16.41
N ALA A 16 7.54 9.10 15.54
CA ALA A 16 7.83 10.50 15.28
C ALA A 16 6.73 11.23 14.48
N HIS A 17 5.75 10.51 13.92
CA HIS A 17 4.63 11.07 13.15
C HIS A 17 5.04 12.14 12.12
N ILE A 18 6.17 11.93 11.43
CA ILE A 18 6.80 12.95 10.57
C ILE A 18 5.83 13.49 9.51
N GLU A 19 5.00 12.63 8.91
CA GLU A 19 4.03 13.04 7.90
C GLU A 19 2.96 13.97 8.47
N GLU A 20 2.46 13.68 9.66
CA GLU A 20 1.45 14.48 10.34
C GLU A 20 2.04 15.84 10.77
N VAL A 21 3.22 15.80 11.40
CA VAL A 21 3.94 17.03 11.82
C VAL A 21 4.24 17.94 10.62
N LEU A 22 4.75 17.37 9.52
CA LEU A 22 5.00 18.16 8.30
C LEU A 22 3.69 18.64 7.68
N GLY A 23 2.65 17.79 7.65
CA GLY A 23 1.33 18.14 7.13
C GLY A 23 0.68 19.33 7.87
N GLU A 24 0.90 19.43 9.17
CA GLU A 24 0.44 20.58 9.96
C GLU A 24 1.24 21.87 9.68
N HIS A 25 2.54 21.76 9.45
CA HIS A 25 3.41 22.93 9.22
C HIS A 25 3.42 23.41 7.77
N ILE A 26 3.21 22.51 6.80
CA ILE A 26 3.25 22.83 5.36
C ILE A 26 2.02 22.30 4.61
N PRO A 27 0.79 22.56 5.08
CA PRO A 27 -0.44 21.95 4.51
C PRO A 27 -0.58 22.22 3.01
N GLY A 28 -0.23 23.42 2.54
CA GLY A 28 -0.32 23.80 1.14
C GLY A 28 0.63 23.02 0.22
N ILE A 29 1.70 22.40 0.74
CA ILE A 29 2.55 21.49 -0.03
C ILE A 29 1.88 20.11 -0.07
N VAL A 30 1.45 19.58 1.07
CA VAL A 30 0.79 18.29 1.18
C VAL A 30 -0.46 18.22 0.28
N GLU A 31 -1.25 19.29 0.22
CA GLU A 31 -2.43 19.35 -0.66
C GLU A 31 -2.07 19.26 -2.16
N ARG A 32 -0.98 19.90 -2.59
CA ARG A 32 -0.60 20.01 -4.02
C ARG A 32 0.10 18.78 -4.57
N ILE A 33 0.82 18.01 -3.75
CA ILE A 33 1.50 16.81 -4.23
C ILE A 33 0.50 15.68 -4.46
N ASP A 34 0.73 14.89 -5.49
CA ASP A 34 -0.06 13.69 -5.80
C ASP A 34 0.53 12.40 -5.20
N THR A 35 1.47 12.55 -4.26
CA THR A 35 2.14 11.44 -3.57
C THR A 35 2.13 11.65 -2.07
N GLN A 36 2.41 10.59 -1.32
CA GLN A 36 2.86 10.68 0.07
C GLN A 36 4.24 11.35 0.15
N LEU A 37 4.64 11.77 1.36
CA LEU A 37 5.98 12.31 1.58
C LEU A 37 7.05 11.21 1.45
N PRO A 38 8.24 11.53 0.91
CA PRO A 38 9.29 10.54 0.62
C PRO A 38 10.13 10.19 1.85
N ASN A 39 9.53 9.64 2.89
CA ASN A 39 10.16 9.37 4.18
C ASN A 39 11.39 8.45 4.10
N TRP A 40 11.39 7.51 3.15
CA TRP A 40 12.47 6.53 2.95
C TRP A 40 13.67 7.05 2.17
N TRP A 41 13.61 8.25 1.59
CA TRP A 41 14.72 8.76 0.76
C TRP A 41 15.99 9.01 1.55
N GLY A 42 15.91 9.46 2.80
CA GLY A 42 17.08 9.71 3.64
C GLY A 42 18.00 8.48 3.72
N PRO A 43 17.54 7.36 4.30
CA PRO A 43 18.36 6.15 4.43
C PRO A 43 18.73 5.51 3.09
N ILE A 44 17.89 5.61 2.05
CA ILE A 44 18.17 4.99 0.75
C ILE A 44 19.22 5.79 -0.04
N LEU A 45 19.16 7.12 -0.04
CA LEU A 45 20.06 7.97 -0.84
C LEU A 45 21.38 8.27 -0.15
N ALA A 46 21.49 8.13 1.17
CA ALA A 46 22.71 8.44 1.90
C ALA A 46 23.92 7.59 1.45
N PRO A 47 23.83 6.26 1.26
CA PRO A 47 24.94 5.47 0.71
C PRO A 47 25.36 5.91 -0.70
N ALA A 48 24.38 6.25 -1.55
CA ALA A 48 24.64 6.75 -2.90
C ALA A 48 25.41 8.08 -2.87
N LEU A 49 25.03 9.00 -1.96
CA LEU A 49 25.74 10.26 -1.75
C LEU A 49 27.19 10.04 -1.32
N ALA A 50 27.46 9.08 -0.42
CA ALA A 50 28.79 8.71 -0.02
C ALA A 50 29.62 8.20 -1.20
N GLY A 51 29.06 7.29 -2.02
CA GLY A 51 29.69 6.74 -3.21
C GLY A 51 30.01 7.80 -4.27
N ILE A 52 29.05 8.69 -4.57
CA ILE A 52 29.28 9.82 -5.49
C ILE A 52 30.36 10.75 -4.94
N GLY A 53 30.38 10.99 -3.61
CA GLY A 53 31.40 11.77 -2.95
C GLY A 53 32.80 11.18 -3.12
N ALA A 54 32.91 9.84 -2.99
CA ALA A 54 34.17 9.12 -3.21
C ALA A 54 34.65 9.25 -4.66
N LEU A 55 33.77 9.05 -5.63
CA LEU A 55 34.09 9.17 -7.06
C LEU A 55 34.54 10.59 -7.46
N ARG A 56 33.98 11.62 -6.81
CA ARG A 56 34.30 13.02 -7.07
C ARG A 56 35.40 13.61 -6.19
N GLY A 57 35.98 12.82 -5.27
CA GLY A 57 36.95 13.30 -4.29
C GLY A 57 36.37 14.31 -3.28
N SER A 58 35.05 14.35 -3.10
CA SER A 58 34.38 15.32 -2.22
C SER A 58 34.23 14.78 -0.80
N ARG A 59 35.15 15.19 0.09
CA ARG A 59 35.11 14.82 1.52
C ARG A 59 33.78 15.19 2.20
N LYS A 60 33.18 16.33 1.83
CA LYS A 60 31.88 16.78 2.40
C LYS A 60 30.74 15.82 2.08
N MET A 61 30.65 15.40 0.81
CA MET A 61 29.62 14.42 0.38
C MET A 61 29.87 13.06 1.02
N MET A 62 31.10 12.61 1.12
CA MET A 62 31.45 11.34 1.77
C MET A 62 31.02 11.35 3.25
N ILE A 63 31.35 12.42 3.99
CA ILE A 63 30.96 12.55 5.41
C ILE A 63 29.46 12.61 5.55
N ALA A 64 28.77 13.45 4.77
CA ALA A 64 27.31 13.57 4.83
C ALA A 64 26.62 12.23 4.53
N GLY A 65 27.06 11.53 3.49
CA GLY A 65 26.54 10.21 3.13
C GLY A 65 26.83 9.14 4.19
N ALA A 66 28.04 9.15 4.79
CA ALA A 66 28.39 8.22 5.86
C ALA A 66 27.55 8.45 7.13
N VAL A 67 27.36 9.71 7.53
CA VAL A 67 26.50 10.08 8.68
C VAL A 67 25.05 9.65 8.40
N GLY A 68 24.52 9.99 7.23
CA GLY A 68 23.15 9.58 6.85
C GLY A 68 22.98 8.05 6.82
N SER A 69 23.99 7.30 6.32
CA SER A 69 23.97 5.85 6.33
C SER A 69 24.01 5.27 7.75
N ALA A 70 24.81 5.84 8.64
CA ALA A 70 24.85 5.44 10.04
C ALA A 70 23.53 5.68 10.77
N LEU A 71 22.88 6.85 10.53
CA LEU A 71 21.56 7.14 11.05
C LEU A 71 20.50 6.19 10.50
N GLY A 72 20.52 5.89 9.20
CA GLY A 72 19.62 4.92 8.58
C GLY A 72 19.82 3.51 9.14
N THR A 73 21.07 3.09 9.37
CA THR A 73 21.38 1.80 10.01
C THR A 73 20.85 1.75 11.45
N ALA A 74 21.01 2.83 12.21
CA ALA A 74 20.48 2.92 13.57
C ALA A 74 18.94 2.83 13.59
N MET A 75 18.27 3.53 12.64
CA MET A 75 16.82 3.48 12.46
C MET A 75 16.34 2.05 12.16
N PHE A 76 16.94 1.37 11.17
CA PHE A 76 16.56 -0.02 10.85
C PHE A 76 16.88 -1.00 11.99
N ALA A 77 17.95 -0.75 12.74
CA ALA A 77 18.26 -1.56 13.92
C ALA A 77 17.26 -1.33 15.08
N ASP A 78 16.71 -0.13 15.21
CA ASP A 78 15.62 0.16 16.15
C ASP A 78 14.34 -0.56 15.74
N ILE A 79 13.92 -0.44 14.48
CA ILE A 79 12.74 -1.14 13.94
C ILE A 79 12.87 -2.65 14.14
N ALA A 80 13.99 -3.25 13.76
CA ALA A 80 14.21 -4.70 13.87
C ALA A 80 14.21 -5.23 15.33
N ARG A 81 14.34 -4.37 16.34
CA ARG A 81 14.31 -4.74 17.76
C ARG A 81 13.01 -4.33 18.45
N SER A 82 12.20 -3.53 17.80
CA SER A 82 10.91 -3.08 18.34
C SER A 82 9.86 -4.18 18.28
N PRO A 83 8.81 -4.13 19.10
CA PRO A 83 7.75 -5.13 19.06
C PRO A 83 7.01 -5.11 17.74
N VAL A 84 6.39 -6.24 17.39
CA VAL A 84 5.43 -6.32 16.28
C VAL A 84 4.15 -5.60 16.70
N VAL A 85 3.57 -4.82 15.80
CA VAL A 85 2.33 -4.08 16.04
C VAL A 85 1.11 -4.98 15.98
N PRO A 86 -0.06 -4.57 16.52
CA PRO A 86 -1.30 -5.35 16.42
C PRO A 86 -1.78 -5.57 14.98
N GLY A 87 -1.51 -4.65 14.05
CA GLY A 87 -1.79 -4.80 12.63
C GLY A 87 -3.27 -4.78 12.25
N ALA A 88 -4.10 -4.03 13.00
CA ALA A 88 -5.54 -4.01 12.76
C ALA A 88 -5.91 -3.26 11.48
N ASN A 89 -5.33 -2.09 11.22
CA ASN A 89 -5.45 -1.39 9.95
C ASN A 89 -4.49 -1.99 8.93
N ASP A 90 -3.26 -2.27 9.34
CA ASP A 90 -2.17 -2.77 8.51
C ASP A 90 -1.81 -4.23 8.87
N ASN A 91 -2.48 -5.30 8.31
CA ASN A 91 -3.49 -5.17 7.27
C ASN A 91 -4.66 -6.12 7.50
N LEU A 92 -5.04 -6.37 8.77
CA LEU A 92 -6.21 -7.20 9.10
C LEU A 92 -7.53 -6.55 8.64
N SER A 93 -7.58 -5.23 8.45
CA SER A 93 -8.73 -4.54 7.88
C SER A 93 -9.07 -5.08 6.49
N ALA A 94 -8.07 -5.29 5.64
CA ALA A 94 -8.27 -5.85 4.31
C ALA A 94 -8.49 -7.36 4.32
N VAL A 95 -7.94 -8.09 5.27
CA VAL A 95 -8.29 -9.51 5.47
C VAL A 95 -9.76 -9.66 5.86
N ALA A 96 -10.27 -8.78 6.72
CA ALA A 96 -11.69 -8.74 7.08
C ALA A 96 -12.57 -8.43 5.86
N LEU A 97 -12.14 -7.53 4.95
CA LEU A 97 -12.80 -7.31 3.66
C LEU A 97 -12.92 -8.62 2.86
N ILE A 98 -11.83 -9.37 2.74
CA ILE A 98 -11.82 -10.63 1.98
C ILE A 98 -12.85 -11.61 2.55
N VAL A 99 -12.94 -11.73 3.87
CA VAL A 99 -13.92 -12.59 4.55
C VAL A 99 -15.35 -12.11 4.31
N ALA A 100 -15.62 -10.82 4.52
CA ALA A 100 -16.94 -10.22 4.29
C ALA A 100 -17.39 -10.34 2.83
N LEU A 101 -16.46 -10.17 1.88
CA LEU A 101 -16.75 -10.36 0.46
C LEU A 101 -17.07 -11.82 0.15
N ALA A 102 -16.36 -12.79 0.74
CA ALA A 102 -16.66 -14.21 0.57
C ALA A 102 -18.09 -14.55 1.04
N GLU A 103 -18.54 -13.98 2.15
CA GLU A 103 -19.90 -14.14 2.66
C GLU A 103 -20.93 -13.53 1.71
N ARG A 104 -20.72 -12.29 1.24
CA ARG A 104 -21.60 -11.63 0.25
C ARG A 104 -21.70 -12.43 -1.05
N LEU A 105 -20.59 -12.98 -1.54
CA LEU A 105 -20.58 -13.79 -2.76
C LEU A 105 -21.25 -15.15 -2.59
N ARG A 106 -21.27 -15.72 -1.39
CA ARG A 106 -22.04 -16.91 -1.06
C ARG A 106 -23.54 -16.66 -1.09
N GLU A 107 -23.99 -15.51 -0.57
CA GLU A 107 -25.39 -15.11 -0.57
C GLU A 107 -25.87 -14.68 -1.96
N ARG A 108 -25.04 -13.93 -2.67
CA ARG A 108 -25.34 -13.35 -3.99
C ARG A 108 -24.24 -13.65 -5.00
N PRO A 109 -24.15 -14.91 -5.52
CA PRO A 109 -23.08 -15.31 -6.43
C PRO A 109 -22.99 -14.45 -7.69
N VAL A 110 -21.76 -14.18 -8.16
CA VAL A 110 -21.48 -13.54 -9.44
C VAL A 110 -21.08 -14.63 -10.43
N LYS A 111 -21.91 -14.84 -11.46
CA LYS A 111 -21.64 -15.83 -12.52
C LYS A 111 -20.71 -15.24 -13.57
N GLY A 112 -19.91 -16.09 -14.22
CA GLY A 112 -19.04 -15.68 -15.33
C GLY A 112 -17.63 -15.23 -14.90
N VAL A 113 -17.34 -15.19 -13.61
CA VAL A 113 -16.02 -14.86 -13.05
C VAL A 113 -15.59 -15.90 -12.01
N ARG A 114 -14.30 -16.25 -12.01
CA ARG A 114 -13.66 -17.00 -10.93
C ARG A 114 -12.97 -16.03 -10.00
N VAL A 115 -13.38 -15.96 -8.76
CA VAL A 115 -12.80 -15.08 -7.76
C VAL A 115 -11.79 -15.85 -6.92
N LEU A 116 -10.54 -15.38 -6.92
CA LEU A 116 -9.50 -15.85 -6.01
C LEU A 116 -9.41 -14.84 -4.86
N LEU A 117 -9.68 -15.28 -3.65
CA LEU A 117 -9.50 -14.52 -2.43
C LEU A 117 -8.22 -15.03 -1.77
N VAL A 118 -7.21 -14.19 -1.69
CA VAL A 118 -5.86 -14.59 -1.31
C VAL A 118 -5.41 -13.77 -0.11
N SER A 119 -5.06 -14.43 0.97
CA SER A 119 -4.40 -13.83 2.13
C SER A 119 -2.91 -14.16 2.06
N LEU A 120 -2.07 -13.15 1.93
CA LEU A 120 -0.63 -13.26 1.76
C LEU A 120 0.09 -13.03 3.09
N GLY A 121 1.22 -13.67 3.28
CA GLY A 121 2.14 -13.37 4.37
C GLY A 121 3.42 -12.75 3.83
N ALA A 122 4.30 -12.30 4.72
CA ALA A 122 5.60 -11.75 4.38
C ALA A 122 5.55 -10.53 3.43
N GLU A 123 4.49 -9.73 3.49
CA GLU A 123 4.43 -8.45 2.78
C GLU A 123 5.44 -7.49 3.40
N GLU A 124 5.45 -7.38 4.71
CA GLU A 124 6.33 -6.53 5.52
C GLU A 124 7.83 -6.88 5.40
N THR A 125 8.12 -8.02 4.81
CA THR A 125 9.46 -8.47 4.45
C THR A 125 9.70 -8.42 2.94
N LEU A 126 9.39 -7.28 2.32
CA LEU A 126 9.57 -6.99 0.90
C LEU A 126 8.71 -7.89 -0.02
N GLN A 127 7.43 -7.98 0.28
CA GLN A 127 6.39 -8.65 -0.51
C GLN A 127 6.69 -10.13 -0.80
N GLY A 128 7.31 -10.85 0.17
CA GLY A 128 7.70 -12.25 -0.01
C GLY A 128 6.56 -13.16 -0.43
N GLY A 129 5.36 -12.94 0.11
CA GLY A 129 4.15 -13.72 -0.18
C GLY A 129 3.69 -13.65 -1.62
N ILE A 130 3.62 -12.45 -2.21
CA ILE A 130 3.21 -12.30 -3.61
C ILE A 130 4.27 -12.81 -4.59
N TYR A 131 5.57 -12.72 -4.26
CA TYR A 131 6.61 -13.38 -5.04
C TYR A 131 6.41 -14.90 -5.06
N GLY A 132 6.14 -15.52 -3.91
CA GLY A 132 5.85 -16.95 -3.79
C GLY A 132 4.58 -17.34 -4.53
N PHE A 133 3.51 -16.53 -4.42
CA PHE A 133 2.26 -16.72 -5.13
C PHE A 133 2.46 -16.69 -6.66
N LEU A 134 3.15 -15.68 -7.17
CA LEU A 134 3.47 -15.58 -8.59
C LEU A 134 4.33 -16.75 -9.07
N ALA A 135 5.37 -17.12 -8.33
CA ALA A 135 6.23 -18.24 -8.70
C ALA A 135 5.44 -19.55 -8.86
N ARG A 136 4.43 -19.77 -8.01
CA ARG A 136 3.63 -20.98 -8.02
C ARG A 136 2.48 -20.96 -9.03
N HIS A 137 1.77 -19.84 -9.16
CA HIS A 137 0.48 -19.76 -9.87
C HIS A 137 0.55 -19.04 -11.21
N LYS A 138 1.68 -18.41 -11.58
CA LYS A 138 1.83 -17.69 -12.85
C LYS A 138 1.35 -18.47 -14.08
N PRO A 139 1.57 -19.79 -14.21
CA PRO A 139 1.06 -20.56 -15.35
C PRO A 139 -0.48 -20.65 -15.43
N GLU A 140 -1.16 -20.46 -14.29
CA GLU A 140 -2.62 -20.54 -14.18
C GLU A 140 -3.31 -19.18 -14.39
N LEU A 141 -2.51 -18.08 -14.36
CA LEU A 141 -2.98 -16.72 -14.44
C LEU A 141 -2.77 -16.16 -15.85
N ASP A 142 -3.81 -16.21 -16.66
CA ASP A 142 -3.83 -15.57 -17.97
C ASP A 142 -3.81 -14.03 -17.79
N ARG A 143 -2.83 -13.35 -18.41
CA ARG A 143 -2.62 -11.90 -18.27
C ARG A 143 -3.77 -11.07 -18.81
N GLU A 144 -4.45 -11.53 -19.84
CA GLU A 144 -5.56 -10.80 -20.49
C GLU A 144 -6.88 -10.99 -19.72
N ARG A 145 -6.99 -12.05 -18.92
CA ARG A 145 -8.22 -12.47 -18.24
C ARG A 145 -8.14 -12.43 -16.72
N THR A 146 -6.97 -12.10 -16.15
CA THR A 146 -6.78 -12.02 -14.70
C THR A 146 -6.62 -10.57 -14.27
N TYR A 147 -7.59 -10.06 -13.55
CA TYR A 147 -7.61 -8.74 -12.95
C TYR A 147 -7.20 -8.83 -11.49
N PHE A 148 -6.34 -7.94 -11.06
CA PHE A 148 -5.81 -7.93 -9.70
C PHE A 148 -6.29 -6.71 -8.92
N LEU A 149 -6.96 -6.96 -7.78
CA LEU A 149 -7.27 -5.94 -6.81
C LEU A 149 -6.51 -6.24 -5.52
N ASN A 150 -5.69 -5.29 -5.10
CA ASN A 150 -5.04 -5.27 -3.80
C ASN A 150 -5.81 -4.36 -2.85
N PHE A 151 -5.91 -4.80 -1.60
CA PHE A 151 -6.43 -3.99 -0.50
C PHE A 151 -5.37 -3.96 0.59
N ASP A 152 -4.99 -2.75 0.99
CA ASP A 152 -3.91 -2.52 1.91
C ASP A 152 -4.24 -1.31 2.80
N THR A 153 -4.15 -1.46 4.13
CA THR A 153 -4.39 -0.36 5.06
C THR A 153 -5.71 0.41 4.83
N ILE A 154 -6.83 -0.30 4.70
CA ILE A 154 -8.13 0.31 4.34
C ILE A 154 -8.97 0.80 5.53
N GLY A 155 -8.37 0.98 6.70
CA GLY A 155 -9.03 1.40 7.94
C GLY A 155 -8.77 2.85 8.36
N SER A 156 -8.21 3.72 7.50
CA SER A 156 -8.12 5.17 7.71
C SER A 156 -9.35 5.90 7.15
N PRO A 157 -9.57 7.20 7.44
CA PRO A 157 -10.82 7.89 7.11
C PRO A 157 -11.21 7.97 5.64
N GLU A 158 -10.25 8.07 4.71
CA GLU A 158 -10.52 8.30 3.28
C GLU A 158 -10.01 7.14 2.43
N LEU A 159 -10.91 6.45 1.72
CA LEU A 159 -10.57 5.37 0.80
C LEU A 159 -10.00 5.92 -0.51
N ILE A 160 -8.83 5.42 -0.90
CA ILE A 160 -8.10 5.84 -2.09
C ILE A 160 -7.90 4.65 -3.03
N MET A 161 -8.12 4.86 -4.32
CA MET A 161 -7.55 3.99 -5.35
C MET A 161 -6.26 4.62 -5.87
N LEU A 162 -5.14 3.95 -5.65
CA LEU A 162 -3.83 4.42 -6.11
C LEU A 162 -3.72 4.36 -7.64
N GLU A 163 -3.00 5.32 -8.20
CA GLU A 163 -2.61 5.28 -9.63
C GLU A 163 -1.33 4.47 -9.85
N GLY A 164 -0.51 4.36 -8.85
CA GLY A 164 0.77 3.66 -8.87
C GLY A 164 1.52 3.81 -7.56
N GLU A 165 2.71 3.27 -7.51
CA GLU A 165 3.55 3.31 -6.31
C GLU A 165 5.04 3.27 -6.63
N GLY A 166 5.87 3.54 -5.66
CA GLY A 166 7.32 3.38 -5.76
C GLY A 166 8.09 4.28 -4.82
N THR A 167 9.03 3.71 -4.11
CA THR A 167 9.82 4.40 -3.09
C THR A 167 10.74 5.46 -3.69
N THR A 168 11.51 5.11 -4.72
CA THR A 168 12.44 6.02 -5.41
C THR A 168 12.01 6.29 -6.85
N ILE A 169 11.58 5.27 -7.56
CA ILE A 169 11.08 5.35 -8.94
C ILE A 169 9.60 5.06 -8.88
N MET A 170 8.79 6.02 -9.31
CA MET A 170 7.34 5.90 -9.36
C MET A 170 6.92 5.11 -10.59
N GLU A 171 6.07 4.11 -10.40
CA GLU A 171 5.50 3.29 -11.47
C GLU A 171 3.97 3.36 -11.42
N ASP A 172 3.31 3.70 -12.54
CA ASP A 172 1.86 3.57 -12.64
C ASP A 172 1.47 2.10 -12.80
N TYR A 173 0.37 1.68 -12.18
CA TYR A 173 -0.12 0.31 -12.34
C TYR A 173 -0.54 0.03 -13.77
N PHE A 174 -0.26 -1.19 -14.19
CA PHE A 174 -0.56 -1.66 -15.53
C PHE A 174 -2.06 -1.61 -15.83
N TYR A 175 -2.40 -1.19 -17.05
CA TYR A 175 -3.71 -1.15 -17.66
C TYR A 175 -4.71 -0.19 -17.00
N ARG A 176 -4.52 1.10 -17.24
CA ARG A 176 -5.40 2.18 -16.78
C ARG A 176 -6.90 1.94 -17.03
N PRO A 177 -7.37 1.35 -18.18
CA PRO A 177 -8.79 1.10 -18.39
C PRO A 177 -9.44 0.23 -17.29
N PHE A 178 -8.69 -0.66 -16.66
CA PHE A 178 -9.19 -1.42 -15.51
C PHE A 178 -9.42 -0.51 -14.30
N ARG A 179 -8.50 0.39 -13.98
CA ARG A 179 -8.70 1.36 -12.90
C ARG A 179 -9.90 2.27 -13.17
N ASP A 180 -10.12 2.67 -14.44
CA ASP A 180 -11.30 3.45 -14.82
C ASP A 180 -12.60 2.64 -14.67
N LEU A 181 -12.58 1.33 -14.94
CA LEU A 181 -13.71 0.42 -14.66
C LEU A 181 -13.99 0.35 -13.15
N VAL A 182 -12.94 0.21 -12.33
CA VAL A 182 -13.04 0.16 -10.87
C VAL A 182 -13.68 1.44 -10.31
N MET A 183 -13.29 2.61 -10.81
CA MET A 183 -13.90 3.88 -10.39
C MET A 183 -15.37 3.98 -10.78
N ARG A 184 -15.74 3.58 -12.01
CA ARG A 184 -17.17 3.53 -12.39
C ARG A 184 -17.97 2.56 -11.51
N ALA A 185 -17.37 1.44 -11.11
CA ALA A 185 -18.01 0.50 -10.20
C ALA A 185 -18.22 1.11 -8.80
N ALA A 186 -17.26 1.89 -8.29
CA ALA A 186 -17.37 2.62 -7.04
C ALA A 186 -18.47 3.69 -7.10
N GLU A 187 -18.51 4.49 -8.16
CA GLU A 187 -19.54 5.52 -8.39
C GLU A 187 -20.95 4.91 -8.43
N ARG A 188 -21.13 3.78 -9.14
CA ARG A 188 -22.43 3.08 -9.20
C ARG A 188 -22.87 2.50 -7.87
N ALA A 189 -21.93 2.20 -7.00
CA ALA A 189 -22.17 1.66 -5.67
C ALA A 189 -22.36 2.78 -4.62
N ASP A 190 -22.30 4.05 -5.03
CA ASP A 190 -22.32 5.22 -4.13
C ASP A 190 -21.25 5.11 -3.02
N ALA A 191 -20.09 4.53 -3.34
CA ALA A 191 -18.99 4.37 -2.42
C ALA A 191 -17.95 5.49 -2.65
N PRO A 192 -17.64 6.30 -1.63
CA PRO A 192 -16.71 7.40 -1.77
C PRO A 192 -15.28 6.84 -1.92
N VAL A 193 -14.71 7.02 -3.11
CA VAL A 193 -13.33 6.64 -3.44
C VAL A 193 -12.66 7.82 -4.12
N ARG A 194 -11.54 8.26 -3.58
CA ARG A 194 -10.67 9.24 -4.22
C ARG A 194 -9.63 8.54 -5.09
N ARG A 195 -9.20 9.18 -6.18
CA ARG A 195 -8.06 8.73 -7.00
C ARG A 195 -7.08 9.88 -7.27
N GLY A 196 -6.02 9.60 -8.03
CA GLY A 196 -5.03 10.60 -8.41
C GLY A 196 -3.86 10.70 -7.44
N ILE A 197 -3.72 9.74 -6.50
CA ILE A 197 -2.62 9.66 -5.55
C ILE A 197 -1.75 8.45 -5.87
N ARG A 198 -0.44 8.57 -5.63
CA ARG A 198 0.57 7.52 -5.72
C ARG A 198 1.24 7.31 -4.38
N ALA A 199 1.50 6.06 -4.01
CA ALA A 199 2.18 5.74 -2.76
C ALA A 199 3.71 5.86 -2.90
N ARG A 200 4.39 6.33 -1.85
CA ARG A 200 5.86 6.38 -1.76
C ARG A 200 6.46 5.16 -1.05
N ASN A 201 5.68 4.14 -0.87
CA ASN A 201 6.06 2.80 -0.43
C ASN A 201 5.80 1.78 -1.53
N SER A 202 5.73 0.51 -1.19
CA SER A 202 5.43 -0.57 -2.13
C SER A 202 4.48 -1.54 -1.47
N THR A 203 3.52 -2.05 -2.24
CA THR A 203 2.54 -3.05 -1.82
C THR A 203 2.63 -4.30 -2.70
N ASP A 204 1.87 -5.34 -2.40
CA ASP A 204 1.75 -6.53 -3.26
C ASP A 204 1.27 -6.20 -4.69
N ALA A 205 0.62 -5.05 -4.90
CA ALA A 205 0.05 -4.65 -6.18
C ALA A 205 1.10 -4.43 -7.28
N VAL A 206 2.26 -3.84 -6.93
CA VAL A 206 3.28 -3.52 -7.93
C VAL A 206 3.81 -4.75 -8.65
N LEU A 207 3.90 -5.89 -7.94
CA LEU A 207 4.44 -7.13 -8.51
C LEU A 207 3.49 -7.75 -9.52
N MET A 208 2.17 -7.70 -9.27
CA MET A 208 1.18 -8.14 -10.24
C MET A 208 1.13 -7.20 -11.46
N SER A 209 1.25 -5.90 -11.23
CA SER A 209 1.38 -4.89 -12.29
C SER A 209 2.60 -5.15 -13.18
N ARG A 210 3.78 -5.36 -12.58
CA ARG A 210 5.03 -5.72 -13.29
C ARG A 210 4.94 -7.07 -14.01
N ALA A 211 4.15 -8.00 -13.49
CA ALA A 211 3.87 -9.26 -14.16
C ALA A 211 2.94 -9.12 -15.37
N GLY A 212 2.38 -7.92 -15.63
CA GLY A 212 1.54 -7.57 -16.76
C GLY A 212 0.05 -7.89 -16.56
N HIS A 213 -0.42 -7.97 -15.32
CA HIS A 213 -1.84 -8.10 -15.02
C HIS A 213 -2.49 -6.74 -14.79
N PRO A 214 -3.70 -6.48 -15.34
CA PRO A 214 -4.51 -5.32 -15.00
C PRO A 214 -4.65 -5.19 -13.47
N THR A 215 -4.14 -4.09 -12.91
CA THR A 215 -4.00 -3.93 -11.45
C THR A 215 -4.68 -2.66 -10.96
N ALA A 216 -5.38 -2.77 -9.83
CA ALA A 216 -5.83 -1.67 -9.00
C ALA A 216 -5.49 -1.96 -7.52
N CYS A 217 -5.10 -0.94 -6.79
CA CYS A 217 -4.78 -1.01 -5.38
C CYS A 217 -5.60 0.01 -4.60
N PHE A 218 -6.20 -0.43 -3.50
CA PHE A 218 -6.90 0.42 -2.56
C PHE A 218 -6.10 0.53 -1.28
N VAL A 219 -5.94 1.76 -0.83
CA VAL A 219 -5.42 2.11 0.49
C VAL A 219 -6.36 3.11 1.15
N SER A 220 -6.13 3.46 2.39
CA SER A 220 -6.81 4.58 3.01
C SER A 220 -5.83 5.55 3.67
N ILE A 221 -6.21 6.82 3.74
CA ILE A 221 -5.38 7.87 4.29
C ILE A 221 -6.16 8.81 5.22
N ASN A 222 -5.43 9.53 6.04
CA ASN A 222 -5.94 10.66 6.81
C ASN A 222 -5.76 11.99 6.03
N ARG A 223 -6.11 13.11 6.65
CA ARG A 223 -5.98 14.46 6.06
C ARG A 223 -4.55 14.84 5.66
N HIS A 224 -3.54 14.19 6.21
CA HIS A 224 -2.11 14.43 5.92
C HIS A 224 -1.57 13.51 4.83
N LYS A 225 -2.44 12.72 4.17
CA LYS A 225 -2.09 11.69 3.19
C LYS A 225 -1.21 10.57 3.76
N SER A 226 -1.22 10.38 5.09
CA SER A 226 -0.61 9.25 5.75
C SER A 226 -1.64 8.21 6.17
N VAL A 227 -1.20 6.97 6.35
CA VAL A 227 -2.02 5.89 6.90
C VAL A 227 -2.14 6.10 8.41
N SER A 228 -3.36 5.99 8.95
CA SER A 228 -3.58 6.14 10.39
C SER A 228 -2.96 4.97 11.16
N ASN A 229 -2.24 5.28 12.22
CA ASN A 229 -1.56 4.33 13.11
C ASN A 229 -0.52 3.42 12.43
N TYR A 230 0.03 3.85 11.29
CA TYR A 230 0.95 3.06 10.46
C TYR A 230 2.18 2.61 11.26
N HIS A 231 2.35 1.28 11.39
CA HIS A 231 3.41 0.63 12.16
C HIS A 231 3.51 1.08 13.63
N LEU A 232 2.39 1.44 14.25
CA LEU A 232 2.32 1.87 15.64
C LEU A 232 1.62 0.84 16.53
N MET A 233 1.97 0.83 17.81
CA MET A 233 1.28 -0.01 18.80
C MET A 233 -0.19 0.38 19.01
N SER A 234 -0.59 1.56 18.52
CA SER A 234 -1.99 2.03 18.45
C SER A 234 -2.76 1.50 17.24
N ASP A 235 -2.15 0.68 16.38
CA ASP A 235 -2.87 0.02 15.28
C ASP A 235 -3.72 -1.14 15.80
N THR A 236 -4.75 -0.80 16.54
CA THR A 236 -5.69 -1.72 17.19
C THR A 236 -7.08 -1.65 16.56
N PRO A 237 -7.94 -2.67 16.74
CA PRO A 237 -9.28 -2.68 16.16
C PRO A 237 -10.13 -1.45 16.50
N GLU A 238 -9.95 -0.88 17.70
CA GLU A 238 -10.69 0.29 18.18
C GLU A 238 -10.37 1.56 17.34
N ASN A 239 -9.22 1.60 16.71
CA ASN A 239 -8.73 2.72 15.92
C ASN A 239 -8.96 2.55 14.41
N VAL A 240 -9.62 1.47 13.97
CA VAL A 240 -10.02 1.24 12.58
C VAL A 240 -11.30 1.98 12.26
N VAL A 241 -11.33 2.70 11.13
CA VAL A 241 -12.55 3.32 10.59
C VAL A 241 -13.32 2.28 9.77
N TYR A 242 -14.20 1.54 10.42
CA TYR A 242 -14.96 0.43 9.81
C TYR A 242 -15.88 0.86 8.65
N GLU A 243 -16.30 2.12 8.62
CA GLU A 243 -17.07 2.67 7.50
C GLU A 243 -16.26 2.60 6.19
N THR A 244 -14.99 2.98 6.24
CA THR A 244 -14.07 2.90 5.09
C THR A 244 -13.88 1.46 4.63
N VAL A 245 -13.72 0.52 5.57
CA VAL A 245 -13.66 -0.92 5.26
C VAL A 245 -14.94 -1.39 4.58
N SER A 246 -16.11 -0.96 5.06
CA SER A 246 -17.41 -1.31 4.47
C SER A 246 -17.56 -0.76 3.04
N HIS A 247 -17.10 0.47 2.78
CA HIS A 247 -17.04 1.04 1.43
C HIS A 247 -16.14 0.20 0.52
N ALA A 248 -14.97 -0.21 0.98
CA ALA A 248 -14.06 -1.05 0.22
C ALA A 248 -14.67 -2.42 -0.13
N VAL A 249 -15.41 -3.06 0.80
CA VAL A 249 -16.16 -4.31 0.53
C VAL A 249 -17.20 -4.08 -0.58
N THR A 250 -17.92 -2.96 -0.51
CA THR A 250 -18.96 -2.61 -1.47
C THR A 250 -18.38 -2.37 -2.87
N VAL A 251 -17.25 -1.67 -2.94
CA VAL A 251 -16.49 -1.47 -4.19
C VAL A 251 -16.02 -2.81 -4.75
N ALA A 252 -15.42 -3.67 -3.92
CA ALA A 252 -14.93 -4.99 -4.35
C ALA A 252 -16.04 -5.84 -4.98
N GLU A 253 -17.22 -5.90 -4.36
CA GLU A 253 -18.40 -6.59 -4.92
C GLU A 253 -18.86 -5.94 -6.22
N SER A 254 -18.94 -4.60 -6.28
CA SER A 254 -19.40 -3.87 -7.46
C SER A 254 -18.47 -4.08 -8.67
N VAL A 255 -17.15 -4.11 -8.45
CA VAL A 255 -16.17 -4.41 -9.51
C VAL A 255 -16.40 -5.80 -10.11
N LEU A 256 -16.63 -6.82 -9.29
CA LEU A 256 -16.93 -8.17 -9.79
C LEU A 256 -18.19 -8.20 -10.67
N ARG A 257 -19.22 -7.48 -10.27
CA ARG A 257 -20.47 -7.38 -11.04
C ARG A 257 -20.30 -6.58 -12.32
N GLU A 258 -19.41 -5.61 -12.34
CA GLU A 258 -19.08 -4.82 -13.53
C GLU A 258 -18.26 -5.60 -14.55
N LEU A 259 -17.35 -6.47 -14.11
CA LEU A 259 -16.51 -7.31 -14.98
C LEU A 259 -17.30 -8.34 -15.81
N VAL A 260 -18.54 -8.66 -15.42
CA VAL A 260 -19.38 -9.67 -16.09
C VAL A 260 -20.56 -9.04 -16.85
N ARG A 261 -20.65 -7.73 -16.92
CA ARG A 261 -21.62 -6.99 -17.73
C ARG A 261 -21.15 -6.88 -19.17
#